data_e74c9b76b04ed16d3c740690552e984c
#
_entry.id   e74c9b76b04ed16d3c740690552e984c
#
_cell.length_a   1.000
_cell.length_b   1.000
_cell.length_c   1.000
_cell.angle_alpha   90.00
_cell.angle_beta   90.00
_cell.angle_gamma   90.00
#
_symmetry.space_group_name_H-M   'P 1'
#
loop_
_entity.id
_entity.type
_entity.pdbx_description
1 polymer ?
#
loop_
_entity_poly.entity_id
_entity_poly.type
_entity_poly.pdbx_seq_one_letter_code
_entity_poly.pdbx_strand_id
1 'polypeptide(L)'
;GRGPVFTARDGYISMEAEHTYNREDASGAKWTVVPYMGRTLSGIALMPYTASTDNAKLTYCFKANNVNTVKVHVVTKSTLDFLDKGGLVYDVAIDGQSPLSVNFNKDLNEKPENIYSVYYPTVASRVVEKVIEVSVDTSKDVHYLTIHPQDPGIVFEKIVVDLGGYQKQFLR
;
A
#
# COMPACT_ATOMS: atom_id res chain seq x y z
N GLY A 1 -19.24 -3.68 9.11
CA GLY A 1 -19.38 -4.62 8.01
C GLY A 1 -18.04 -5.08 7.50
N ARG A 2 -18.05 -6.27 6.93
CA ARG A 2 -16.85 -6.89 6.41
C ARG A 2 -16.88 -6.93 4.90
N GLY A 3 -15.77 -6.58 4.29
CA GLY A 3 -15.64 -6.54 2.86
C GLY A 3 -15.25 -7.86 2.24
N PRO A 4 -14.73 -7.82 1.02
CA PRO A 4 -14.45 -9.02 0.23
C PRO A 4 -13.33 -9.86 0.80
N VAL A 5 -13.36 -11.15 0.46
CA VAL A 5 -12.28 -12.10 0.63
C VAL A 5 -11.78 -12.46 -0.76
N PHE A 6 -10.50 -12.17 -1.03
CA PHE A 6 -9.92 -12.39 -2.34
C PHE A 6 -9.28 -13.77 -2.43
N THR A 7 -9.30 -14.35 -3.62
CA THR A 7 -8.60 -15.61 -3.93
C THR A 7 -7.60 -15.38 -5.05
N ALA A 8 -6.51 -16.15 -5.00
CA ALA A 8 -5.46 -16.03 -6.00
C ALA A 8 -5.94 -16.53 -7.37
N ARG A 9 -5.51 -15.83 -8.42
CA ARG A 9 -5.61 -16.27 -9.81
C ARG A 9 -4.23 -16.12 -10.44
N ASP A 10 -3.80 -17.15 -11.14
CA ASP A 10 -2.51 -17.15 -11.83
C ASP A 10 -1.33 -16.90 -10.88
N GLY A 11 -1.49 -17.25 -9.61
CA GLY A 11 -0.44 -17.13 -8.61
C GLY A 11 -0.28 -15.74 -8.00
N TYR A 12 -1.27 -14.90 -8.06
CA TYR A 12 -1.26 -13.60 -7.38
C TYR A 12 -2.68 -13.11 -7.07
N ILE A 13 -2.74 -12.10 -6.20
CA ILE A 13 -3.99 -11.45 -5.83
C ILE A 13 -3.80 -9.94 -6.03
N SER A 14 -4.65 -9.33 -6.86
CA SER A 14 -4.65 -7.89 -7.10
C SER A 14 -5.88 -7.27 -6.47
N MET A 15 -5.68 -6.28 -5.60
CA MET A 15 -6.74 -5.64 -4.85
C MET A 15 -6.66 -4.14 -5.00
N GLU A 16 -7.77 -3.49 -5.33
CA GLU A 16 -7.85 -2.05 -5.21
C GLU A 16 -7.87 -1.68 -3.73
N ALA A 17 -7.09 -0.66 -3.36
CA ALA A 17 -6.89 -0.33 -1.95
C ALA A 17 -8.18 0.06 -1.22
N GLU A 18 -9.16 0.60 -1.93
CA GLU A 18 -10.45 0.96 -1.36
C GLU A 18 -11.36 -0.26 -1.07
N HIS A 19 -11.04 -1.43 -1.59
CA HIS A 19 -11.82 -2.65 -1.37
C HIS A 19 -11.32 -3.40 -0.13
N THR A 20 -11.41 -2.75 1.00
CA THR A 20 -10.95 -3.30 2.28
C THR A 20 -11.91 -4.33 2.85
N TYR A 21 -11.35 -5.29 3.61
CA TYR A 21 -12.13 -6.18 4.45
C TYR A 21 -12.63 -5.46 5.70
N ASN A 22 -11.78 -4.62 6.29
CA ASN A 22 -12.10 -3.80 7.45
C ASN A 22 -11.23 -2.54 7.45
N ARG A 23 -11.70 -1.48 8.07
CA ARG A 23 -10.98 -0.22 8.28
C ARG A 23 -11.15 0.24 9.70
N GLU A 24 -10.08 0.81 10.25
CA GLU A 24 -10.11 1.49 11.52
C GLU A 24 -9.59 2.90 11.31
N ASP A 25 -10.40 3.89 11.69
CA ASP A 25 -10.04 5.29 11.57
C ASP A 25 -9.08 5.70 12.68
N ALA A 26 -8.38 6.82 12.51
CA ALA A 26 -7.72 7.51 13.60
C ALA A 26 -8.74 8.35 14.40
N SER A 27 -8.36 8.83 15.58
CA SER A 27 -9.30 9.58 16.41
C SER A 27 -9.75 10.90 15.76
N GLY A 28 -8.89 11.54 14.98
CA GLY A 28 -9.19 12.81 14.32
C GLY A 28 -9.20 12.75 12.80
N ALA A 29 -9.15 11.56 12.20
CA ALA A 29 -9.13 11.39 10.75
C ALA A 29 -9.89 10.14 10.36
N LYS A 30 -10.51 10.20 9.17
CA LYS A 30 -11.30 9.10 8.62
C LYS A 30 -10.73 8.63 7.30
N TRP A 31 -10.77 7.32 7.07
CA TRP A 31 -10.46 6.75 5.76
C TRP A 31 -11.47 7.23 4.73
N THR A 32 -10.96 7.88 3.70
CA THR A 32 -11.77 8.54 2.66
C THR A 32 -11.33 8.06 1.30
N VAL A 33 -12.28 7.68 0.47
CA VAL A 33 -11.99 7.30 -0.92
C VAL A 33 -11.69 8.56 -1.70
N VAL A 34 -10.52 8.57 -2.35
CA VAL A 34 -10.10 9.63 -3.27
C VAL A 34 -10.52 9.19 -4.67
N PRO A 35 -11.44 9.90 -5.32
CA PRO A 35 -11.99 9.43 -6.58
C PRO A 35 -10.95 9.43 -7.71
N TYR A 36 -11.24 8.64 -8.72
CA TYR A 36 -10.47 8.62 -9.96
C TYR A 36 -10.46 10.03 -10.59
N MET A 37 -9.26 10.50 -10.91
CA MET A 37 -9.06 11.82 -11.52
C MET A 37 -8.19 11.64 -12.77
N GLY A 38 -8.85 11.45 -13.90
CA GLY A 38 -8.15 11.29 -15.17
C GLY A 38 -7.44 9.94 -15.30
N ARG A 39 -6.10 9.92 -15.25
CA ARG A 39 -5.31 8.72 -15.47
C ARG A 39 -4.95 7.93 -14.22
N THR A 40 -5.24 8.46 -13.05
CA THR A 40 -4.92 7.77 -11.80
C THR A 40 -6.10 6.92 -11.34
N LEU A 41 -5.79 5.80 -10.71
CA LEU A 41 -6.80 5.00 -10.05
C LEU A 41 -7.41 5.78 -8.88
N SER A 42 -8.62 5.42 -8.48
CA SER A 42 -9.11 5.84 -7.19
C SER A 42 -8.22 5.29 -6.10
N GLY A 43 -8.24 5.93 -4.95
CA GLY A 43 -7.42 5.52 -3.82
C GLY A 43 -8.14 5.74 -2.51
N ILE A 44 -7.45 5.45 -1.41
CA ILE A 44 -7.97 5.66 -0.07
C ILE A 44 -6.90 6.31 0.79
N ALA A 45 -7.29 7.32 1.56
CA ALA A 45 -6.39 8.07 2.42
C ALA A 45 -7.11 8.50 3.69
N LEU A 46 -6.34 8.70 4.76
CA LEU A 46 -6.86 9.34 5.97
C LEU A 46 -6.98 10.84 5.75
N MET A 47 -8.14 11.38 6.06
CA MET A 47 -8.39 12.83 5.96
C MET A 47 -8.96 13.38 7.26
N PRO A 48 -8.53 14.55 7.68
CA PRO A 48 -7.58 15.48 7.03
C PRO A 48 -6.11 15.08 7.25
N TYR A 49 -5.22 15.57 6.41
CA TYR A 49 -3.78 15.27 6.49
C TYR A 49 -3.07 15.96 7.68
N THR A 50 -3.79 16.79 8.41
CA THR A 50 -3.27 17.50 9.59
C THR A 50 -3.48 16.74 10.89
N ALA A 51 -4.23 15.65 10.87
CA ALA A 51 -4.53 14.87 12.05
C ALA A 51 -3.51 13.73 12.26
N SER A 52 -3.45 13.22 13.49
CA SER A 52 -2.66 12.04 13.82
C SER A 52 -3.20 10.82 13.06
N THR A 53 -2.29 9.91 12.70
CA THR A 53 -2.62 8.64 12.07
C THR A 53 -2.69 7.49 13.07
N ASP A 54 -2.55 7.76 14.35
CA ASP A 54 -2.51 6.74 15.39
C ASP A 54 -3.76 5.84 15.33
N ASN A 55 -3.53 4.54 15.41
CA ASN A 55 -4.53 3.48 15.40
C ASN A 55 -5.27 3.29 14.07
N ALA A 56 -4.97 4.08 13.04
CA ALA A 56 -5.59 3.89 11.73
C ALA A 56 -5.03 2.63 11.06
N LYS A 57 -5.92 1.85 10.45
CA LYS A 57 -5.52 0.61 9.79
C LYS A 57 -6.48 0.23 8.68
N LEU A 58 -5.92 -0.26 7.58
CA LEU A 58 -6.65 -0.94 6.52
C LEU A 58 -6.36 -2.43 6.62
N THR A 59 -7.39 -3.26 6.51
CA THR A 59 -7.25 -4.72 6.54
C THR A 59 -7.80 -5.31 5.25
N TYR A 60 -7.04 -6.22 4.65
CA TYR A 60 -7.41 -6.97 3.45
C TYR A 60 -7.40 -8.45 3.77
N CYS A 61 -8.38 -9.19 3.28
CA CYS A 61 -8.48 -10.63 3.55
C CYS A 61 -8.31 -11.42 2.25
N PHE A 62 -7.45 -12.42 2.28
CA PHE A 62 -7.22 -13.26 1.12
C PHE A 62 -7.00 -14.72 1.51
N LYS A 63 -7.26 -15.63 0.57
CA LYS A 63 -7.06 -17.07 0.74
C LYS A 63 -5.85 -17.52 -0.07
N ALA A 64 -4.93 -18.22 0.59
CA ALA A 64 -3.78 -18.83 -0.04
C ALA A 64 -3.25 -19.96 0.83
N ASN A 65 -3.00 -21.11 0.23
CA ASN A 65 -2.54 -22.31 0.93
C ASN A 65 -1.04 -22.49 0.75
N ASN A 66 -0.38 -23.10 1.73
CA ASN A 66 1.02 -23.50 1.66
C ASN A 66 1.97 -22.35 1.32
N VAL A 67 1.79 -21.22 1.95
CA VAL A 67 2.56 -20.01 1.71
C VAL A 67 3.41 -19.68 2.93
N ASN A 68 4.70 -19.44 2.74
CA ASN A 68 5.63 -19.04 3.81
C ASN A 68 5.87 -17.54 3.83
N THR A 69 6.26 -17.00 2.68
CA THR A 69 6.46 -15.58 2.47
C THR A 69 5.83 -15.20 1.15
N VAL A 70 5.42 -13.95 1.06
CA VAL A 70 4.84 -13.39 -0.15
C VAL A 70 5.53 -12.07 -0.47
N LYS A 71 5.57 -11.71 -1.75
CA LYS A 71 5.93 -10.36 -2.14
C LYS A 71 4.67 -9.53 -2.17
N VAL A 72 4.71 -8.40 -1.46
CA VAL A 72 3.59 -7.47 -1.44
C VAL A 72 3.99 -6.22 -2.21
N HIS A 73 3.22 -5.89 -3.24
CA HIS A 73 3.36 -4.66 -4.00
C HIS A 73 2.35 -3.67 -3.46
N VAL A 74 2.80 -2.51 -3.04
CA VAL A 74 1.91 -1.43 -2.60
C VAL A 74 2.10 -0.25 -3.54
N VAL A 75 1.03 0.12 -4.20
CA VAL A 75 1.00 1.25 -5.14
C VAL A 75 0.30 2.42 -4.46
N THR A 76 0.99 3.54 -4.38
CA THR A 76 0.47 4.79 -3.83
C THR A 76 0.54 5.88 -4.88
N LYS A 77 -0.19 6.98 -4.67
CA LYS A 77 0.07 8.21 -5.44
C LYS A 77 1.47 8.71 -5.14
N SER A 78 2.10 9.34 -6.13
CA SER A 78 3.35 10.03 -5.92
C SER A 78 3.09 11.27 -5.06
N THR A 79 3.59 11.24 -3.83
CA THR A 79 3.45 12.33 -2.87
C THR A 79 4.84 12.70 -2.40
N LEU A 80 5.16 13.99 -2.41
CA LEU A 80 6.42 14.48 -1.91
C LEU A 80 6.45 14.41 -0.38
N ASP A 81 7.67 14.40 0.18
CA ASP A 81 7.87 14.47 1.62
C ASP A 81 7.54 15.88 2.13
N PHE A 82 6.25 16.19 2.21
CA PHE A 82 5.77 17.53 2.59
C PHE A 82 6.00 17.86 4.05
N LEU A 83 6.31 16.86 4.89
CA LEU A 83 6.68 17.07 6.29
C LEU A 83 8.17 17.31 6.48
N ASP A 84 8.95 17.18 5.40
CA ASP A 84 10.40 17.40 5.39
C ASP A 84 11.12 16.60 6.50
N LYS A 85 10.77 15.33 6.63
CA LYS A 85 11.30 14.44 7.67
C LYS A 85 12.12 13.27 7.12
N GLY A 86 12.46 13.30 5.83
CA GLY A 86 13.20 12.22 5.20
C GLY A 86 12.33 11.13 4.59
N GLY A 87 11.09 11.46 4.27
CA GLY A 87 10.13 10.58 3.63
C GLY A 87 8.93 10.26 4.51
N LEU A 88 7.90 9.72 3.88
CA LEU A 88 6.67 9.29 4.54
C LEU A 88 6.66 7.76 4.62
N VAL A 89 6.17 7.23 5.73
CA VAL A 89 6.30 5.82 6.09
C VAL A 89 4.94 5.20 6.34
N TYR A 90 4.76 3.95 5.85
CA TYR A 90 3.66 3.10 6.24
C TYR A 90 4.18 1.72 6.65
N ASP A 91 3.40 1.00 7.44
CA ASP A 91 3.73 -0.34 7.91
C ASP A 91 2.83 -1.37 7.22
N VAL A 92 3.42 -2.52 6.90
CA VAL A 92 2.69 -3.68 6.33
C VAL A 92 2.96 -4.89 7.19
N ALA A 93 1.90 -5.62 7.51
CA ALA A 93 2.00 -6.90 8.23
C ALA A 93 0.97 -7.87 7.69
N ILE A 94 1.22 -9.16 7.85
CA ILE A 94 0.25 -10.22 7.54
C ILE A 94 0.09 -11.09 8.79
N ASP A 95 -1.15 -11.44 9.10
CA ASP A 95 -1.52 -12.35 10.19
C ASP A 95 -1.00 -11.94 11.57
N GLY A 96 -0.94 -10.62 11.80
CA GLY A 96 -0.50 -10.09 13.08
C GLY A 96 0.98 -10.29 13.40
N GLN A 97 1.80 -10.65 12.42
CA GLN A 97 3.25 -10.76 12.61
C GLN A 97 3.89 -9.38 12.64
N SER A 98 5.18 -9.33 12.95
CA SER A 98 5.91 -8.07 13.10
C SER A 98 5.80 -7.22 11.83
N PRO A 99 5.36 -5.94 11.93
CA PRO A 99 5.23 -5.08 10.77
C PRO A 99 6.57 -4.74 10.15
N LEU A 100 6.56 -4.55 8.83
CA LEU A 100 7.68 -3.99 8.08
C LEU A 100 7.34 -2.56 7.70
N SER A 101 8.26 -1.64 7.99
CA SER A 101 8.11 -0.22 7.68
C SER A 101 8.65 0.07 6.28
N VAL A 102 7.90 0.80 5.50
CA VAL A 102 8.24 1.19 4.13
C VAL A 102 8.26 2.70 4.04
N ASN A 103 9.43 3.27 3.77
CA ASN A 103 9.54 4.67 3.40
C ASN A 103 9.43 4.75 1.88
N PHE A 104 8.30 5.28 1.38
CA PHE A 104 8.02 5.14 -0.05
C PHE A 104 8.53 6.30 -0.90
N ASN A 105 8.91 7.44 -0.31
CA ASN A 105 9.23 8.64 -1.10
C ASN A 105 10.50 9.37 -0.67
N LYS A 106 11.38 8.74 0.11
CA LYS A 106 12.62 9.39 0.56
C LYS A 106 13.50 9.88 -0.60
N ASP A 107 13.47 9.19 -1.74
CA ASP A 107 14.27 9.50 -2.91
C ASP A 107 13.49 10.30 -3.96
N LEU A 108 12.24 10.65 -3.68
CA LEU A 108 11.40 11.43 -4.59
C LEU A 108 11.68 12.92 -4.40
N ASN A 109 12.82 13.38 -4.91
CA ASN A 109 13.27 14.76 -4.80
C ASN A 109 14.14 15.12 -5.99
N GLU A 110 14.50 16.41 -6.09
CA GLU A 110 15.27 16.95 -7.22
C GLU A 110 16.78 16.99 -6.95
N LYS A 111 17.26 16.24 -5.96
CA LYS A 111 18.71 16.11 -5.75
C LYS A 111 19.37 15.45 -6.96
N PRO A 112 20.66 15.79 -7.25
CA PRO A 112 21.32 15.27 -8.46
C PRO A 112 21.28 13.75 -8.63
N GLU A 113 21.36 13.01 -7.51
CA GLU A 113 21.30 11.55 -7.54
C GLU A 113 19.92 10.99 -7.88
N ASN A 114 18.86 11.81 -7.72
CA ASN A 114 17.47 11.34 -7.83
C ASN A 114 16.68 11.98 -8.96
N ILE A 115 17.09 13.15 -9.44
CA ILE A 115 16.24 13.97 -10.33
C ILE A 115 15.84 13.24 -11.62
N TYR A 116 16.76 12.53 -12.25
CA TYR A 116 16.49 11.81 -13.50
C TYR A 116 16.13 10.35 -13.29
N SER A 117 16.66 9.72 -12.25
CA SER A 117 16.43 8.28 -12.01
C SER A 117 15.15 8.01 -11.24
N VAL A 118 14.71 8.93 -10.38
CA VAL A 118 13.54 8.74 -9.52
C VAL A 118 12.48 9.81 -9.73
N TYR A 119 12.86 11.07 -9.62
CA TYR A 119 11.88 12.17 -9.56
C TYR A 119 11.05 12.29 -10.83
N TYR A 120 11.67 12.55 -11.97
CA TYR A 120 10.92 12.71 -13.22
C TYR A 120 10.15 11.46 -13.64
N PRO A 121 10.73 10.23 -13.58
CA PRO A 121 9.95 9.04 -13.89
C PRO A 121 8.75 8.83 -12.97
N THR A 122 8.89 9.10 -11.67
CA THR A 122 7.81 8.93 -10.70
C THR A 122 6.70 9.96 -10.90
N VAL A 123 7.06 11.22 -11.12
CA VAL A 123 6.09 12.27 -11.40
C VAL A 123 5.34 11.97 -12.71
N ALA A 124 6.03 11.48 -13.72
CA ALA A 124 5.41 11.10 -14.99
C ALA A 124 4.43 9.93 -14.84
N SER A 125 4.77 8.92 -14.06
CA SER A 125 3.90 7.77 -13.81
C SER A 125 2.77 8.07 -12.81
N ARG A 126 2.94 9.11 -11.99
CA ARG A 126 2.00 9.55 -10.95
C ARG A 126 1.79 8.54 -9.81
N VAL A 127 2.56 7.49 -9.77
CA VAL A 127 2.49 6.47 -8.72
C VAL A 127 3.87 6.08 -8.24
N VAL A 128 3.92 5.55 -7.02
CA VAL A 128 5.09 4.90 -6.46
C VAL A 128 4.71 3.46 -6.11
N GLU A 129 5.43 2.51 -6.66
CA GLU A 129 5.26 1.10 -6.31
C GLU A 129 6.44 0.65 -5.45
N LYS A 130 6.14 0.08 -4.29
CA LYS A 130 7.15 -0.55 -3.42
C LYS A 130 6.83 -2.02 -3.28
N VAL A 131 7.87 -2.85 -3.28
CA VAL A 131 7.76 -4.31 -3.16
C VAL A 131 8.51 -4.73 -1.92
N ILE A 132 7.84 -5.49 -1.06
CA ILE A 132 8.45 -6.02 0.17
C ILE A 132 8.11 -7.50 0.32
N GLU A 133 8.99 -8.24 0.98
CA GLU A 133 8.72 -9.63 1.35
C GLU A 133 8.14 -9.65 2.76
N VAL A 134 6.98 -10.28 2.90
CA VAL A 134 6.24 -10.34 4.16
C VAL A 134 6.00 -11.80 4.52
N SER A 135 6.28 -12.14 5.78
CA SER A 135 6.00 -13.47 6.31
C SER A 135 4.51 -13.65 6.57
N VAL A 136 4.01 -14.83 6.33
CA VAL A 136 2.63 -15.22 6.63
C VAL A 136 2.62 -16.32 7.70
N ASP A 137 1.48 -16.51 8.34
CA ASP A 137 1.27 -17.65 9.22
C ASP A 137 0.96 -18.86 8.34
N THR A 138 1.93 -19.78 8.24
CA THR A 138 1.86 -20.93 7.33
C THR A 138 0.80 -21.95 7.76
N SER A 139 0.32 -21.87 8.99
CA SER A 139 -0.73 -22.77 9.51
C SER A 139 -2.12 -22.39 9.05
N LYS A 140 -2.29 -21.22 8.40
CA LYS A 140 -3.57 -20.68 8.01
C LYS A 140 -3.73 -20.65 6.49
N ASP A 141 -4.96 -20.77 6.04
CA ASP A 141 -5.34 -20.64 4.62
C ASP A 141 -6.05 -19.32 4.35
N VAL A 142 -6.54 -18.65 5.39
CA VAL A 142 -7.13 -17.33 5.32
C VAL A 142 -6.20 -16.36 6.02
N HIS A 143 -5.79 -15.32 5.29
CA HIS A 143 -4.78 -14.38 5.74
C HIS A 143 -5.34 -12.96 5.79
N TYR A 144 -4.80 -12.16 6.72
CA TYR A 144 -5.18 -10.76 6.88
C TYR A 144 -3.93 -9.90 6.70
N LEU A 145 -3.93 -9.08 5.66
CA LEU A 145 -2.88 -8.10 5.41
C LEU A 145 -3.35 -6.76 5.98
N THR A 146 -2.50 -6.12 6.77
CA THR A 146 -2.81 -4.82 7.36
C THR A 146 -1.82 -3.77 6.91
N ILE A 147 -2.32 -2.56 6.69
CA ILE A 147 -1.51 -1.38 6.40
C ILE A 147 -1.84 -0.32 7.45
N HIS A 148 -0.78 0.22 8.06
CA HIS A 148 -0.89 1.34 9.00
C HIS A 148 -0.02 2.49 8.49
N PRO A 149 -0.58 3.66 8.16
CA PRO A 149 0.23 4.82 7.80
C PRO A 149 0.82 5.44 9.06
N GLN A 150 2.15 5.50 9.16
CA GLN A 150 2.81 6.22 10.24
C GLN A 150 2.69 7.73 10.03
N ASP A 151 2.60 8.15 8.76
CA ASP A 151 2.55 9.55 8.38
C ASP A 151 1.25 9.85 7.61
N PRO A 152 0.74 11.09 7.70
CA PRO A 152 -0.43 11.48 6.94
C PRO A 152 -0.12 11.72 5.46
N GLY A 153 -1.16 11.81 4.64
CA GLY A 153 -1.03 12.21 3.24
C GLY A 153 -0.69 11.09 2.27
N ILE A 154 -0.64 9.85 2.73
CA ILE A 154 -0.37 8.71 1.87
C ILE A 154 -1.70 8.23 1.26
N VAL A 155 -1.77 8.20 -0.07
CA VAL A 155 -2.95 7.72 -0.80
C VAL A 155 -2.64 6.35 -1.38
N PHE A 156 -3.29 5.33 -0.84
CA PHE A 156 -3.11 3.94 -1.27
C PHE A 156 -4.05 3.65 -2.44
N GLU A 157 -3.53 3.06 -3.52
CA GLU A 157 -4.31 2.79 -4.73
C GLU A 157 -4.50 1.30 -4.98
N LYS A 158 -3.43 0.51 -4.81
CA LYS A 158 -3.46 -0.90 -5.18
C LYS A 158 -2.52 -1.71 -4.31
N ILE A 159 -2.94 -2.92 -3.95
CA ILE A 159 -2.09 -3.90 -3.29
C ILE A 159 -2.10 -5.18 -4.12
N VAL A 160 -0.91 -5.73 -4.40
CA VAL A 160 -0.77 -7.02 -5.04
C VAL A 160 -0.03 -7.95 -4.09
N VAL A 161 -0.63 -9.11 -3.81
CA VAL A 161 0.04 -10.19 -3.10
C VAL A 161 0.51 -11.18 -4.14
N ASP A 162 1.82 -11.27 -4.31
CA ASP A 162 2.46 -12.14 -5.30
C ASP A 162 2.85 -13.45 -4.64
N LEU A 163 2.23 -14.53 -5.09
CA LEU A 163 2.50 -15.90 -4.63
C LEU A 163 3.46 -16.62 -5.57
N GLY A 164 4.10 -15.89 -6.47
CA GLY A 164 5.07 -16.43 -7.43
C GLY A 164 4.64 -16.34 -8.88
N GLY A 165 3.42 -15.86 -9.15
CA GLY A 165 2.86 -15.80 -10.51
C GLY A 165 2.65 -14.40 -11.08
N TYR A 166 3.00 -13.36 -10.32
CA TYR A 166 2.74 -11.99 -10.78
C TYR A 166 3.81 -11.54 -11.77
N GLN A 167 3.37 -11.07 -12.93
CA GLN A 167 4.24 -10.47 -13.93
C GLN A 167 3.71 -9.09 -14.27
N LYS A 168 4.55 -8.08 -14.07
CA LYS A 168 4.20 -6.70 -14.39
C LYS A 168 4.07 -6.54 -15.89
N GLN A 169 2.94 -6.01 -16.34
CA GLN A 169 2.66 -5.76 -17.74
C GLN A 169 3.09 -4.34 -18.11
N PHE A 170 4.04 -4.23 -19.02
CA PHE A 170 4.58 -2.92 -19.40
C PHE A 170 3.73 -2.15 -20.42
N LEU A 171 2.81 -2.82 -21.08
CA LEU A 171 2.04 -2.24 -22.18
C LEU A 171 0.62 -1.84 -21.77
N ARG A 172 0.41 -1.58 -20.51
CA ARG A 172 -0.93 -1.27 -20.02
C ARG A 172 -1.04 0.02 -19.27
#